data_9be4b834e4b823056607e1da6ca6e3dc
#
_entry.id   9be4b834e4b823056607e1da6ca6e3dc
#
_cell.length_a   1.000
_cell.length_b   1.000
_cell.length_c   1.000
_cell.angle_alpha   90.00
_cell.angle_beta   90.00
_cell.angle_gamma   90.00
#
_symmetry.space_group_name_H-M   'P 1'
#
loop_
_entity.id
_entity.type
_entity.pdbx_description
1 polymer ?
#
loop_
_entity_poly.entity_id
_entity_poly.type
_entity_poly.pdbx_seq_one_letter_code
_entity_poly.pdbx_strand_id
1 'polypeptide(L)'
;MKFAEPVYRPPMEADSLLLPVTQSCNWNKCNFCYRLKDYPFLVTTPEDLEQEILSQRAFYPPTTDIFLVGSNTFVLPVRKFREFFAVIRKYYPQNSSKTGKVSMFSRIDAIADKSDADLKELRELGVSQLYVGTENGNDDALEIMNKGHNAAESVEQLRRLDAAGIAYTVFYIIGMGGKGAGEKSGRETAALFNQLRPVRIVSTGMTVTEGTGAAKLQAEGKFTQASEREKIEELRLFLQELTVDTFYDGIHYLNPLHYRFQTSDAAARKKILADIDGILARYSDSELEAAINRRQMEEDCKPVQLQN
;
A
#
# COMPACT_ATOMS: atom_id res chain seq x y z
N MET A 1 20.78 11.25 -8.18
CA MET A 1 20.85 11.32 -6.70
C MET A 1 20.81 9.92 -6.12
N LYS A 2 21.74 9.54 -5.26
CA LYS A 2 21.64 8.23 -4.58
C LYS A 2 20.79 8.43 -3.34
N PHE A 3 19.62 7.80 -3.29
CA PHE A 3 18.81 7.77 -2.08
C PHE A 3 19.49 6.88 -1.03
N ALA A 4 19.43 7.31 0.22
CA ALA A 4 20.04 6.59 1.35
C ALA A 4 19.10 5.50 1.91
N GLU A 5 17.80 5.55 1.58
CA GLU A 5 16.82 4.58 2.05
C GLU A 5 16.76 3.32 1.18
N PRO A 6 16.35 2.18 1.75
CA PRO A 6 16.02 1.01 0.96
C PRO A 6 14.89 1.28 -0.02
N VAL A 7 14.98 0.70 -1.22
CA VAL A 7 13.92 0.81 -2.23
C VAL A 7 12.75 -0.10 -1.85
N TYR A 8 11.59 0.50 -1.65
CA TYR A 8 10.34 -0.23 -1.43
C TYR A 8 9.48 -0.20 -2.68
N ARG A 9 9.00 -1.36 -3.08
CA ARG A 9 8.05 -1.52 -4.19
C ARG A 9 7.04 -2.61 -3.86
N PRO A 10 5.83 -2.55 -4.43
CA PRO A 10 4.90 -3.67 -4.35
C PRO A 10 5.47 -4.90 -5.08
N PRO A 11 5.17 -6.14 -4.62
CA PRO A 11 5.62 -7.35 -5.33
C PRO A 11 5.20 -7.39 -6.81
N MET A 12 4.08 -6.75 -7.16
CA MET A 12 3.57 -6.67 -8.53
C MET A 12 4.45 -5.83 -9.46
N GLU A 13 5.35 -5.04 -8.91
CA GLU A 13 6.31 -4.22 -9.66
C GLU A 13 7.71 -4.87 -9.72
N ALA A 14 7.78 -6.21 -9.53
CA ALA A 14 9.06 -6.93 -9.51
C ALA A 14 9.88 -6.75 -10.79
N ASP A 15 9.20 -6.71 -11.94
CA ASP A 15 9.79 -6.62 -13.27
C ASP A 15 9.80 -5.19 -13.82
N SER A 16 9.29 -4.21 -13.08
CA SER A 16 9.23 -2.81 -13.49
C SER A 16 10.60 -2.14 -13.39
N LEU A 17 10.87 -1.22 -14.31
CA LEU A 17 11.99 -0.29 -14.17
C LEU A 17 11.75 0.61 -12.97
N LEU A 18 12.65 0.57 -12.00
CA LEU A 18 12.54 1.37 -10.77
C LEU A 18 13.26 2.70 -10.95
N LEU A 19 12.50 3.80 -10.95
CA LEU A 19 13.06 5.14 -11.07
C LEU A 19 12.89 5.91 -9.76
N PRO A 20 13.97 6.17 -9.01
CA PRO A 20 13.94 6.95 -7.77
C PRO A 20 13.50 8.40 -8.03
N VAL A 21 12.32 8.78 -7.54
CA VAL A 21 11.73 10.11 -7.72
C VAL A 21 11.64 10.87 -6.41
N THR A 22 11.19 10.20 -5.33
CA THR A 22 11.20 10.79 -3.99
C THR A 22 11.83 9.84 -2.99
N GLN A 23 12.54 10.40 -2.00
CA GLN A 23 13.01 9.70 -0.82
C GLN A 23 12.05 9.99 0.33
N SER A 24 11.77 8.97 1.17
CA SER A 24 10.92 9.07 2.35
C SER A 24 9.45 9.41 2.05
N CYS A 25 8.71 9.73 3.07
CA CYS A 25 7.31 10.14 3.02
C CYS A 25 7.16 11.54 3.60
N ASN A 26 6.52 12.45 2.87
CA ASN A 26 6.29 13.83 3.34
C ASN A 26 5.43 13.91 4.62
N TRP A 27 4.53 12.93 4.84
CA TRP A 27 3.75 12.83 6.08
C TRP A 27 4.58 12.28 7.24
N ASN A 28 5.13 11.10 7.06
CA ASN A 28 6.04 10.39 7.99
C ASN A 28 5.61 10.34 9.48
N LYS A 29 4.29 10.42 9.76
CA LYS A 29 3.72 10.47 11.12
C LYS A 29 2.89 9.24 11.51
N CYS A 30 2.68 8.30 10.58
CA CYS A 30 1.90 7.09 10.86
C CYS A 30 2.54 6.28 11.99
N ASN A 31 1.74 5.94 13.01
CA ASN A 31 2.24 5.24 14.20
C ASN A 31 2.68 3.81 13.93
N PHE A 32 2.16 3.15 12.90
CA PHE A 32 2.56 1.80 12.49
C PHE A 32 3.83 1.76 11.61
N CYS A 33 4.21 2.90 11.00
CA CYS A 33 5.28 2.92 10.03
C CYS A 33 6.66 2.97 10.71
N TYR A 34 7.54 2.01 10.41
CA TYR A 34 8.90 1.92 10.93
C TYR A 34 9.97 2.34 9.92
N ARG A 35 9.60 2.42 8.63
CA ARG A 35 10.57 2.37 7.52
C ARG A 35 11.33 3.66 7.24
N LEU A 36 10.78 4.84 7.55
CA LEU A 36 11.23 6.07 6.89
C LEU A 36 11.54 7.24 7.83
N LYS A 37 11.44 7.01 9.15
CA LYS A 37 11.48 8.12 10.12
C LYS A 37 12.81 8.86 10.19
N ASP A 38 13.91 8.19 9.79
CA ASP A 38 15.26 8.73 9.87
C ASP A 38 15.73 9.39 8.56
N TYR A 39 14.90 9.37 7.53
CA TYR A 39 15.25 9.89 6.21
C TYR A 39 14.50 11.19 5.90
N PRO A 40 15.19 12.26 5.46
CA PRO A 40 14.54 13.48 5.01
C PRO A 40 13.72 13.24 3.73
N PHE A 41 12.62 13.98 3.57
CA PHE A 41 11.90 13.98 2.31
C PHE A 41 12.70 14.75 1.25
N LEU A 42 13.11 14.07 0.20
CA LEU A 42 13.88 14.64 -0.91
C LEU A 42 13.18 14.32 -2.24
N VAL A 43 13.42 15.15 -3.23
CA VAL A 43 12.91 14.98 -4.60
C VAL A 43 14.08 15.00 -5.57
N THR A 44 14.14 14.06 -6.50
CA THR A 44 15.18 13.99 -7.53
C THR A 44 15.06 15.14 -8.52
N THR A 45 16.14 15.44 -9.23
CA THR A 45 16.11 16.37 -10.36
C THR A 45 15.82 15.64 -11.68
N PRO A 46 15.33 16.32 -12.73
CA PRO A 46 15.21 15.71 -14.07
C PRO A 46 16.52 15.16 -14.60
N GLU A 47 17.65 15.82 -14.31
CA GLU A 47 19.00 15.42 -14.74
C GLU A 47 19.42 14.11 -14.05
N ASP A 48 19.23 14.01 -12.73
CA ASP A 48 19.51 12.79 -11.98
C ASP A 48 18.62 11.63 -12.43
N LEU A 49 17.33 11.89 -12.70
CA LEU A 49 16.40 10.91 -13.25
C LEU A 49 16.86 10.39 -14.63
N GLU A 50 17.34 11.30 -15.49
CA GLU A 50 17.88 10.93 -16.80
C GLU A 50 19.11 10.03 -16.68
N GLN A 51 20.02 10.33 -15.76
CA GLN A 51 21.20 9.49 -15.48
C GLN A 51 20.79 8.11 -14.97
N GLU A 52 19.77 8.03 -14.12
CA GLU A 52 19.25 6.75 -13.64
C GLU A 52 18.66 5.91 -14.78
N ILE A 53 17.88 6.51 -15.67
CA ILE A 53 17.36 5.85 -16.88
C ILE A 53 18.51 5.34 -17.76
N LEU A 54 19.52 6.17 -18.00
CA LEU A 54 20.66 5.80 -18.85
C LEU A 54 21.46 4.63 -18.28
N SER A 55 21.56 4.54 -16.95
CA SER A 55 22.28 3.45 -16.27
C SER A 55 21.57 2.10 -16.39
N GLN A 56 20.23 2.10 -16.51
CA GLN A 56 19.41 0.88 -16.47
C GLN A 56 18.81 0.49 -17.84
N ARG A 57 18.68 1.42 -18.79
CA ARG A 57 17.92 1.21 -20.03
C ARG A 57 18.36 0.04 -20.89
N ALA A 58 19.62 -0.41 -20.75
CA ALA A 58 20.13 -1.57 -21.49
C ALA A 58 19.47 -2.89 -21.05
N PHE A 59 18.91 -2.93 -19.84
CA PHE A 59 18.28 -4.11 -19.25
C PHE A 59 16.76 -4.10 -19.39
N TYR A 60 16.16 -2.95 -19.75
CA TYR A 60 14.72 -2.76 -19.82
C TYR A 60 14.26 -2.30 -21.21
N PRO A 61 13.44 -3.10 -21.91
CA PRO A 61 12.92 -2.73 -23.22
C PRO A 61 11.98 -1.51 -23.13
N PRO A 62 11.74 -0.80 -24.26
CA PRO A 62 10.87 0.40 -24.28
C PRO A 62 9.43 0.16 -23.85
N THR A 63 8.98 -1.10 -23.79
CA THR A 63 7.63 -1.50 -23.34
C THR A 63 7.54 -1.84 -21.87
N THR A 64 8.64 -1.72 -21.11
CA THR A 64 8.68 -2.05 -19.69
C THR A 64 7.79 -1.15 -18.86
N ASP A 65 7.10 -1.73 -17.87
CA ASP A 65 6.40 -0.97 -16.83
C ASP A 65 7.42 -0.20 -15.98
N ILE A 66 7.03 0.98 -15.51
CA ILE A 66 7.88 1.88 -14.73
C ILE A 66 7.23 2.11 -13.37
N PHE A 67 7.98 1.90 -12.32
CA PHE A 67 7.58 2.28 -10.97
C PHE A 67 8.39 3.48 -10.50
N LEU A 68 7.71 4.61 -10.27
CA LEU A 68 8.31 5.82 -9.68
C LEU A 68 8.47 5.62 -8.19
N VAL A 69 9.69 5.33 -7.77
CA VAL A 69 10.03 4.98 -6.38
C VAL A 69 9.89 6.18 -5.46
N GLY A 70 9.36 5.90 -4.28
CA GLY A 70 9.11 6.83 -3.16
C GLY A 70 7.85 6.45 -2.42
N SER A 71 7.79 6.69 -1.12
CA SER A 71 6.67 6.23 -0.26
C SER A 71 5.39 7.05 -0.41
N ASN A 72 5.46 8.23 -1.04
CA ASN A 72 4.32 9.06 -1.43
C ASN A 72 4.69 9.96 -2.61
N THR A 73 5.11 9.35 -3.71
CA THR A 73 5.55 10.08 -4.91
C THR A 73 4.45 10.96 -5.50
N PHE A 74 3.19 10.51 -5.38
CA PHE A 74 2.04 11.25 -5.92
C PHE A 74 1.78 12.60 -5.26
N VAL A 75 2.43 12.90 -4.11
CA VAL A 75 2.34 14.23 -3.47
C VAL A 75 2.93 15.37 -4.32
N LEU A 76 3.79 15.05 -5.26
CA LEU A 76 4.45 16.04 -6.09
C LEU A 76 3.43 16.85 -6.93
N PRO A 77 3.68 18.17 -7.13
CA PRO A 77 2.81 18.97 -7.98
C PRO A 77 2.91 18.55 -9.45
N VAL A 78 1.85 18.76 -10.22
CA VAL A 78 1.74 18.36 -11.65
C VAL A 78 2.92 18.84 -12.48
N ARG A 79 3.42 20.07 -12.22
CA ARG A 79 4.62 20.60 -12.90
C ARG A 79 5.84 19.68 -12.82
N LYS A 80 6.04 19.00 -11.67
CA LYS A 80 7.14 18.04 -11.50
C LYS A 80 6.92 16.78 -12.32
N PHE A 81 5.70 16.30 -12.41
CA PHE A 81 5.37 15.20 -13.30
C PHE A 81 5.60 15.54 -14.77
N ARG A 82 5.26 16.76 -15.21
CA ARG A 82 5.59 17.22 -16.58
C ARG A 82 7.09 17.14 -16.85
N GLU A 83 7.93 17.61 -15.91
CA GLU A 83 9.40 17.57 -16.03
C GLU A 83 9.87 16.11 -16.13
N PHE A 84 9.41 15.23 -15.25
CA PHE A 84 9.83 13.82 -15.23
C PHE A 84 9.33 13.03 -16.44
N PHE A 85 8.08 13.21 -16.83
CA PHE A 85 7.54 12.55 -18.02
C PHE A 85 8.19 13.05 -19.31
N ALA A 86 8.64 14.30 -19.38
CA ALA A 86 9.43 14.79 -20.51
C ALA A 86 10.76 14.02 -20.64
N VAL A 87 11.42 13.71 -19.53
CA VAL A 87 12.65 12.88 -19.51
C VAL A 87 12.34 11.43 -19.85
N ILE A 88 11.35 10.82 -19.18
CA ILE A 88 10.97 9.42 -19.38
C ILE A 88 10.62 9.16 -20.85
N ARG A 89 9.85 10.04 -21.49
CA ARG A 89 9.41 9.90 -22.89
C ARG A 89 10.54 9.91 -23.92
N LYS A 90 11.70 10.47 -23.62
CA LYS A 90 12.87 10.38 -24.52
C LYS A 90 13.33 8.95 -24.73
N TYR A 91 13.17 8.09 -23.73
CA TYR A 91 13.69 6.71 -23.70
C TYR A 91 12.59 5.66 -23.73
N TYR A 92 11.42 5.99 -23.19
CA TYR A 92 10.23 5.15 -23.10
C TYR A 92 9.02 5.89 -23.70
N PRO A 93 8.97 6.05 -25.05
CA PRO A 93 7.99 6.90 -25.72
C PRO A 93 6.55 6.40 -25.63
N GLN A 94 6.34 5.18 -25.16
CA GLN A 94 5.09 4.45 -25.32
C GLN A 94 4.14 4.49 -24.14
N ASN A 95 4.27 5.38 -23.22
CA ASN A 95 3.38 5.47 -22.06
C ASN A 95 1.92 5.75 -22.46
N SER A 96 1.43 5.02 -23.44
CA SER A 96 0.04 4.90 -23.78
C SER A 96 -0.52 3.63 -23.13
N SER A 97 -1.82 3.60 -22.89
CA SER A 97 -2.61 2.60 -22.16
C SER A 97 -2.40 1.11 -22.53
N LYS A 98 -1.50 0.77 -23.44
CA LYS A 98 -1.26 -0.60 -23.90
C LYS A 98 0.15 -1.13 -23.66
N THR A 99 1.13 -0.26 -23.35
CA THR A 99 2.53 -0.67 -23.19
C THR A 99 3.24 0.25 -22.22
N GLY A 100 3.85 -0.28 -21.17
CA GLY A 100 4.60 0.50 -20.19
C GLY A 100 3.71 1.33 -19.27
N LYS A 101 3.12 0.71 -18.24
CA LYS A 101 2.41 1.43 -17.19
C LYS A 101 3.39 2.25 -16.38
N VAL A 102 2.96 3.43 -15.93
CA VAL A 102 3.69 4.18 -14.91
C VAL A 102 2.87 4.18 -13.63
N SER A 103 3.45 3.67 -12.58
CA SER A 103 2.82 3.49 -11.28
C SER A 103 3.65 4.07 -10.15
N MET A 104 3.05 4.36 -9.02
CA MET A 104 3.70 4.90 -7.83
C MET A 104 2.83 4.75 -6.58
N PHE A 105 3.44 4.94 -5.42
CA PHE A 105 2.69 5.05 -4.16
C PHE A 105 2.00 6.41 -4.01
N SER A 106 0.83 6.36 -3.38
CA SER A 106 0.05 7.53 -3.01
C SER A 106 -0.58 7.37 -1.62
N ARG A 107 -0.80 8.49 -0.97
CA ARG A 107 -1.69 8.67 0.17
C ARG A 107 -2.98 9.32 -0.31
N ILE A 108 -4.04 9.26 0.51
CA ILE A 108 -5.35 9.88 0.21
C ILE A 108 -5.22 11.41 0.14
N ASP A 109 -4.50 12.03 1.08
CA ASP A 109 -4.24 13.47 1.10
C ASP A 109 -3.50 13.97 -0.17
N ALA A 110 -2.58 13.17 -0.71
CA ALA A 110 -1.88 13.51 -1.96
C ALA A 110 -2.81 13.53 -3.19
N ILE A 111 -3.92 12.80 -3.14
CA ILE A 111 -4.97 12.86 -4.17
C ILE A 111 -5.84 14.10 -3.93
N ALA A 112 -6.22 14.36 -2.67
CA ALA A 112 -7.02 15.51 -2.27
C ALA A 112 -6.39 16.86 -2.65
N ASP A 113 -5.06 16.96 -2.60
CA ASP A 113 -4.29 18.16 -2.98
C ASP A 113 -4.34 18.49 -4.48
N LYS A 114 -4.96 17.63 -5.32
CA LYS A 114 -5.06 17.80 -6.76
C LYS A 114 -6.49 18.12 -7.18
N SER A 115 -6.64 19.08 -8.11
CA SER A 115 -7.91 19.30 -8.78
C SER A 115 -8.25 18.13 -9.71
N ASP A 116 -9.52 18.02 -10.13
CA ASP A 116 -9.92 17.01 -11.12
C ASP A 116 -9.25 17.25 -12.47
N ALA A 117 -8.96 18.50 -12.80
CA ALA A 117 -8.18 18.84 -13.99
C ALA A 117 -6.72 18.34 -13.88
N ASP A 118 -6.10 18.46 -12.69
CA ASP A 118 -4.77 17.90 -12.42
C ASP A 118 -4.75 16.39 -12.57
N LEU A 119 -5.74 15.68 -12.01
CA LEU A 119 -5.85 14.23 -12.12
C LEU A 119 -5.99 13.78 -13.58
N LYS A 120 -6.82 14.47 -14.34
CA LYS A 120 -6.99 14.21 -15.78
C LYS A 120 -5.68 14.43 -16.54
N GLU A 121 -5.01 15.55 -16.29
CA GLU A 121 -3.71 15.83 -16.90
C GLU A 121 -2.66 14.77 -16.53
N LEU A 122 -2.58 14.35 -15.27
CA LEU A 122 -1.67 13.29 -14.83
C LEU A 122 -1.93 11.97 -15.56
N ARG A 123 -3.21 11.64 -15.81
CA ARG A 123 -3.58 10.49 -16.62
C ARG A 123 -3.11 10.64 -18.08
N GLU A 124 -3.26 11.80 -18.68
CA GLU A 124 -2.80 12.13 -20.04
C GLU A 124 -1.26 12.15 -20.13
N LEU A 125 -0.58 12.57 -19.07
CA LEU A 125 0.88 12.48 -18.95
C LEU A 125 1.38 11.04 -18.89
N GLY A 126 0.56 10.06 -18.51
CA GLY A 126 0.95 8.65 -18.48
C GLY A 126 0.84 7.97 -17.13
N VAL A 127 0.40 8.67 -16.07
CA VAL A 127 0.11 8.01 -14.78
C VAL A 127 -0.99 6.98 -15.00
N SER A 128 -0.65 5.70 -14.80
CA SER A 128 -1.54 4.58 -15.12
C SER A 128 -2.20 4.00 -13.89
N GLN A 129 -1.44 3.88 -12.80
CA GLN A 129 -1.89 3.21 -11.59
C GLN A 129 -1.27 3.82 -10.34
N LEU A 130 -2.05 3.89 -9.27
CA LEU A 130 -1.57 4.27 -7.94
C LEU A 130 -1.71 3.09 -6.96
N TYR A 131 -0.72 2.95 -6.08
CA TYR A 131 -0.77 2.09 -4.91
C TYR A 131 -1.11 2.95 -3.71
N VAL A 132 -2.36 2.89 -3.26
CA VAL A 132 -2.91 3.84 -2.30
C VAL A 132 -3.00 3.24 -0.91
N GLY A 133 -2.30 3.87 0.05
CA GLY A 133 -2.39 3.51 1.45
C GLY A 133 -3.71 3.98 2.06
N THR A 134 -4.77 3.19 1.91
CA THR A 134 -6.08 3.39 2.54
C THR A 134 -6.08 2.89 3.98
N GLU A 135 -5.47 1.75 4.20
CA GLU A 135 -5.15 1.01 5.40
C GLU A 135 -6.34 0.41 6.14
N ASN A 136 -7.42 1.14 6.38
CA ASN A 136 -8.60 0.67 7.11
C ASN A 136 -9.84 1.50 6.76
N GLY A 137 -11.04 0.98 7.04
CA GLY A 137 -12.31 1.69 6.95
C GLY A 137 -12.82 2.21 8.30
N ASN A 138 -12.18 1.81 9.40
CA ASN A 138 -12.54 2.25 10.75
C ASN A 138 -11.78 3.53 11.10
N ASP A 139 -12.51 4.63 11.28
CA ASP A 139 -11.94 5.95 11.57
C ASP A 139 -11.16 5.98 12.90
N ASP A 140 -11.59 5.24 13.92
CA ASP A 140 -10.85 5.16 15.19
C ASP A 140 -9.47 4.50 14.98
N ALA A 141 -9.39 3.48 14.08
CA ALA A 141 -8.14 2.84 13.73
C ALA A 141 -7.22 3.78 12.91
N LEU A 142 -7.79 4.55 12.00
CA LEU A 142 -7.06 5.55 11.22
C LEU A 142 -6.52 6.67 12.12
N GLU A 143 -7.32 7.13 13.09
CA GLU A 143 -6.95 8.19 14.04
C GLU A 143 -5.83 7.74 14.98
N ILE A 144 -5.99 6.60 15.67
CA ILE A 144 -4.97 6.10 16.61
C ILE A 144 -3.63 5.81 15.90
N MET A 145 -3.68 5.42 14.63
CA MET A 145 -2.49 5.20 13.80
C MET A 145 -2.00 6.45 13.10
N ASN A 146 -2.62 7.60 13.35
CA ASN A 146 -2.23 8.91 12.81
C ASN A 146 -2.08 8.89 11.29
N LYS A 147 -3.05 8.28 10.60
CA LYS A 147 -3.00 8.11 9.16
C LYS A 147 -3.24 9.43 8.41
N GLY A 148 -3.99 10.37 9.02
CA GLY A 148 -4.19 11.73 8.50
C GLY A 148 -5.29 11.84 7.45
N HIS A 149 -6.18 10.86 7.37
CA HIS A 149 -7.44 10.88 6.62
C HIS A 149 -8.45 9.93 7.27
N ASN A 150 -9.72 10.05 6.92
CA ASN A 150 -10.82 9.19 7.33
C ASN A 150 -11.39 8.34 6.19
N ALA A 151 -12.34 7.47 6.49
CA ALA A 151 -12.95 6.57 5.51
C ALA A 151 -13.74 7.33 4.43
N ALA A 152 -14.47 8.37 4.81
CA ALA A 152 -15.25 9.19 3.86
C ALA A 152 -14.35 9.91 2.85
N GLU A 153 -13.26 10.51 3.31
CA GLU A 153 -12.23 11.12 2.46
C GLU A 153 -11.61 10.07 1.52
N SER A 154 -11.37 8.86 2.00
CA SER A 154 -10.86 7.78 1.16
C SER A 154 -11.81 7.44 0.02
N VAL A 155 -13.12 7.32 0.30
CA VAL A 155 -14.13 7.06 -0.74
C VAL A 155 -14.19 8.21 -1.74
N GLU A 156 -14.22 9.45 -1.27
CA GLU A 156 -14.26 10.63 -2.12
C GLU A 156 -13.08 10.68 -3.09
N GLN A 157 -11.87 10.58 -2.55
CA GLN A 157 -10.66 10.74 -3.35
C GLN A 157 -10.44 9.59 -4.34
N LEU A 158 -10.75 8.35 -3.95
CA LEU A 158 -10.62 7.19 -4.85
C LEU A 158 -11.66 7.21 -5.97
N ARG A 159 -12.87 7.71 -5.74
CA ARG A 159 -13.87 7.96 -6.81
C ARG A 159 -13.40 9.02 -7.81
N ARG A 160 -12.62 10.01 -7.37
CA ARG A 160 -12.00 10.99 -8.28
C ARG A 160 -10.96 10.35 -9.19
N LEU A 161 -10.21 9.34 -8.70
CA LEU A 161 -9.32 8.53 -9.54
C LEU A 161 -10.11 7.72 -10.58
N ASP A 162 -11.25 7.10 -10.17
CA ASP A 162 -12.14 6.40 -11.10
C ASP A 162 -12.59 7.34 -12.23
N ALA A 163 -13.03 8.56 -11.89
CA ALA A 163 -13.47 9.57 -12.86
C ALA A 163 -12.34 10.05 -13.79
N ALA A 164 -11.11 10.10 -13.28
CA ALA A 164 -9.92 10.47 -14.07
C ALA A 164 -9.37 9.31 -14.92
N GLY A 165 -9.85 8.07 -14.73
CA GLY A 165 -9.37 6.89 -15.41
C GLY A 165 -7.98 6.43 -14.93
N ILE A 166 -7.59 6.76 -13.70
CA ILE A 166 -6.37 6.30 -13.04
C ILE A 166 -6.72 5.06 -12.22
N ALA A 167 -6.17 3.90 -12.59
CA ALA A 167 -6.35 2.67 -11.84
C ALA A 167 -5.69 2.76 -10.46
N TYR A 168 -6.19 1.98 -9.48
CA TYR A 168 -5.57 1.95 -8.17
C TYR A 168 -5.68 0.58 -7.50
N THR A 169 -4.63 0.25 -6.76
CA THR A 169 -4.58 -0.82 -5.76
C THR A 169 -4.67 -0.19 -4.38
N VAL A 170 -5.49 -0.74 -3.51
CA VAL A 170 -5.63 -0.28 -2.12
C VAL A 170 -4.94 -1.24 -1.16
N PHE A 171 -4.35 -0.68 -0.08
CA PHE A 171 -3.81 -1.46 1.01
C PHE A 171 -4.81 -1.54 2.17
N TYR A 172 -4.85 -2.69 2.84
CA TYR A 172 -5.60 -2.95 4.04
C TYR A 172 -4.69 -3.54 5.11
N ILE A 173 -4.67 -2.95 6.31
CA ILE A 173 -3.90 -3.45 7.44
C ILE A 173 -4.85 -4.12 8.44
N ILE A 174 -4.85 -5.46 8.44
CA ILE A 174 -5.64 -6.28 9.35
C ILE A 174 -5.09 -6.13 10.77
N GLY A 175 -5.96 -5.93 11.76
CA GLY A 175 -5.59 -5.71 13.15
C GLY A 175 -5.13 -4.29 13.48
N MET A 176 -5.28 -3.34 12.55
CA MET A 176 -4.85 -1.95 12.72
C MET A 176 -5.52 -1.24 13.89
N GLY A 177 -6.78 -1.55 14.18
CA GLY A 177 -7.54 -0.98 15.31
C GLY A 177 -7.12 -1.52 16.67
N GLY A 178 -6.32 -2.60 16.71
CA GLY A 178 -5.89 -3.25 17.94
C GLY A 178 -6.95 -4.18 18.55
N LYS A 179 -6.71 -4.58 19.80
CA LYS A 179 -7.55 -5.53 20.53
C LYS A 179 -9.01 -5.08 20.61
N GLY A 180 -9.93 -5.98 20.24
CA GLY A 180 -11.37 -5.75 20.29
C GLY A 180 -11.95 -4.93 19.14
N ALA A 181 -11.13 -4.39 18.23
CA ALA A 181 -11.60 -3.57 17.12
C ALA A 181 -11.89 -4.36 15.82
N GLY A 182 -11.57 -5.65 15.76
CA GLY A 182 -11.55 -6.45 14.53
C GLY A 182 -12.91 -6.50 13.84
N GLU A 183 -14.01 -6.72 14.55
CA GLU A 183 -15.35 -6.76 13.96
C GLU A 183 -15.71 -5.45 13.25
N LYS A 184 -15.51 -4.31 13.93
CA LYS A 184 -15.77 -2.97 13.37
C LYS A 184 -14.85 -2.72 12.16
N SER A 185 -13.55 -2.97 12.29
CA SER A 185 -12.59 -2.76 11.23
C SER A 185 -12.88 -3.60 9.99
N GLY A 186 -13.21 -4.88 10.13
CA GLY A 186 -13.55 -5.76 9.02
C GLY A 186 -14.80 -5.29 8.26
N ARG A 187 -15.89 -4.97 8.97
CA ARG A 187 -17.13 -4.50 8.36
C ARG A 187 -17.00 -3.13 7.69
N GLU A 188 -16.42 -2.17 8.38
CA GLU A 188 -16.30 -0.80 7.86
C GLU A 188 -15.31 -0.75 6.68
N THR A 189 -14.25 -1.55 6.70
CA THR A 189 -13.31 -1.67 5.55
C THR A 189 -13.97 -2.33 4.35
N ALA A 190 -14.75 -3.39 4.53
CA ALA A 190 -15.52 -3.99 3.45
C ALA A 190 -16.55 -2.99 2.87
N ALA A 191 -17.28 -2.28 3.74
CA ALA A 191 -18.26 -1.28 3.35
C ALA A 191 -17.62 -0.11 2.58
N LEU A 192 -16.40 0.31 2.96
CA LEU A 192 -15.61 1.32 2.23
C LEU A 192 -15.28 0.82 0.83
N PHE A 193 -14.66 -0.37 0.71
CA PHE A 193 -14.19 -0.88 -0.58
C PHE A 193 -15.35 -1.26 -1.52
N ASN A 194 -16.49 -1.66 -1.00
CA ASN A 194 -17.70 -1.95 -1.79
C ASN A 194 -18.24 -0.72 -2.53
N GLN A 195 -17.82 0.49 -2.18
CA GLN A 195 -18.20 1.74 -2.84
C GLN A 195 -17.23 2.15 -3.98
N LEU A 196 -16.17 1.37 -4.21
CA LEU A 196 -15.02 1.70 -5.04
C LEU A 196 -14.78 0.66 -6.14
N ARG A 197 -13.79 0.90 -6.99
CA ARG A 197 -13.40 0.01 -8.09
C ARG A 197 -11.89 -0.29 -8.10
N PRO A 198 -11.30 -0.72 -6.97
CA PRO A 198 -9.87 -1.03 -6.95
C PRO A 198 -9.59 -2.22 -7.90
N VAL A 199 -8.50 -2.17 -8.64
CA VAL A 199 -8.05 -3.31 -9.45
C VAL A 199 -7.51 -4.44 -8.57
N ARG A 200 -7.10 -4.10 -7.32
CA ARG A 200 -6.58 -5.06 -6.34
C ARG A 200 -6.74 -4.50 -4.93
N ILE A 201 -6.99 -5.40 -3.99
CA ILE A 201 -6.87 -5.15 -2.54
C ILE A 201 -5.70 -5.98 -2.04
N VAL A 202 -4.68 -5.33 -1.48
CA VAL A 202 -3.54 -6.00 -0.84
C VAL A 202 -3.70 -5.88 0.67
N SER A 203 -3.73 -7.02 1.37
CA SER A 203 -3.76 -6.99 2.83
C SER A 203 -2.41 -7.36 3.45
N THR A 204 -2.16 -6.81 4.64
CA THR A 204 -1.05 -7.18 5.51
C THR A 204 -1.52 -7.16 6.97
N GLY A 205 -1.00 -8.08 7.79
CA GLY A 205 -1.26 -8.08 9.23
C GLY A 205 -0.47 -6.98 9.94
N MET A 206 -1.10 -6.27 10.86
CA MET A 206 -0.39 -5.33 11.72
C MET A 206 0.49 -6.06 12.73
N THR A 207 1.69 -5.56 12.88
CA THR A 207 2.58 -5.96 13.97
C THR A 207 3.23 -4.71 14.56
N VAL A 208 3.21 -4.62 15.89
CA VAL A 208 3.88 -3.53 16.61
C VAL A 208 5.38 -3.77 16.56
N THR A 209 6.10 -2.85 15.92
CA THR A 209 7.56 -2.90 15.75
C THR A 209 8.22 -1.89 16.67
N GLU A 210 9.32 -2.26 17.29
CA GLU A 210 10.11 -1.36 18.14
C GLU A 210 10.49 -0.06 17.40
N GLY A 211 10.54 1.05 18.11
CA GLY A 211 10.83 2.37 17.55
C GLY A 211 9.66 3.05 16.85
N THR A 212 8.50 2.38 16.70
CA THR A 212 7.30 2.98 16.10
C THR A 212 6.45 3.76 17.13
N GLY A 213 5.57 4.62 16.63
CA GLY A 213 4.55 5.26 17.46
C GLY A 213 3.58 4.25 18.10
N ALA A 214 3.27 3.15 17.40
CA ALA A 214 2.44 2.08 17.93
C ALA A 214 3.09 1.38 19.13
N ALA A 215 4.41 1.14 19.09
CA ALA A 215 5.14 0.60 20.23
C ALA A 215 5.11 1.55 21.44
N LYS A 216 5.23 2.85 21.20
CA LYS A 216 5.09 3.87 22.25
C LYS A 216 3.68 3.89 22.84
N LEU A 217 2.64 3.89 22.01
CA LEU A 217 1.25 3.81 22.47
C LEU A 217 0.98 2.54 23.28
N GLN A 218 1.55 1.42 22.88
CA GLN A 218 1.43 0.16 23.61
C GLN A 218 2.13 0.20 24.97
N ALA A 219 3.33 0.76 25.05
CA ALA A 219 4.04 0.96 26.32
C ALA A 219 3.32 1.91 27.27
N GLU A 220 2.58 2.90 26.74
CA GLU A 220 1.74 3.81 27.50
C GLU A 220 0.34 3.24 27.87
N GLY A 221 0.05 1.99 27.47
CA GLY A 221 -1.27 1.36 27.70
C GLY A 221 -2.42 1.97 26.89
N LYS A 222 -2.11 2.78 25.86
CA LYS A 222 -3.10 3.44 24.98
C LYS A 222 -3.47 2.59 23.75
N PHE A 223 -2.71 1.57 23.45
CA PHE A 223 -2.94 0.63 22.37
C PHE A 223 -2.55 -0.77 22.84
N THR A 224 -3.30 -1.76 22.39
CA THR A 224 -2.95 -3.18 22.57
C THR A 224 -3.09 -3.84 21.19
N GLN A 225 -2.05 -4.49 20.73
CA GLN A 225 -2.09 -5.22 19.46
C GLN A 225 -3.19 -6.29 19.49
N ALA A 226 -3.93 -6.43 18.38
CA ALA A 226 -4.88 -7.53 18.20
C ALA A 226 -4.14 -8.88 18.21
N SER A 227 -4.74 -9.91 18.83
CA SER A 227 -4.27 -11.27 18.76
C SER A 227 -4.38 -11.82 17.33
N GLU A 228 -3.66 -12.91 17.04
CA GLU A 228 -3.75 -13.54 15.72
C GLU A 228 -5.15 -14.08 15.46
N ARG A 229 -5.86 -14.58 16.48
CA ARG A 229 -7.27 -14.94 16.38
C ARG A 229 -8.14 -13.77 15.97
N GLU A 230 -8.02 -12.63 16.66
CA GLU A 230 -8.80 -11.42 16.31
C GLU A 230 -8.53 -10.95 14.88
N LYS A 231 -7.28 -11.04 14.40
CA LYS A 231 -6.93 -10.71 13.01
C LYS A 231 -7.56 -11.68 12.00
N ILE A 232 -7.62 -12.98 12.32
CA ILE A 232 -8.26 -14.00 11.49
C ILE A 232 -9.77 -13.78 11.44
N GLU A 233 -10.40 -13.45 12.56
CA GLU A 233 -11.82 -13.12 12.67
C GLU A 233 -12.16 -11.83 11.89
N GLU A 234 -11.31 -10.80 11.98
CA GLU A 234 -11.42 -9.57 11.17
C GLU A 234 -11.34 -9.87 9.68
N LEU A 235 -10.34 -10.66 9.26
CA LEU A 235 -10.18 -11.08 7.86
C LEU A 235 -11.40 -11.87 7.37
N ARG A 236 -11.88 -12.82 8.17
CA ARG A 236 -13.09 -13.61 7.85
C ARG A 236 -14.28 -12.72 7.57
N LEU A 237 -14.54 -11.79 8.47
CA LEU A 237 -15.67 -10.86 8.38
C LEU A 237 -15.51 -9.93 7.17
N PHE A 238 -14.33 -9.37 6.98
CA PHE A 238 -14.01 -8.56 5.80
C PHE A 238 -14.30 -9.31 4.49
N LEU A 239 -13.81 -10.55 4.33
CA LEU A 239 -14.03 -11.37 3.14
C LEU A 239 -15.48 -11.80 2.95
N GLN A 240 -16.22 -11.99 4.04
CA GLN A 240 -17.65 -12.30 4.01
C GLN A 240 -18.47 -11.13 3.47
N GLU A 241 -18.16 -9.90 3.89
CA GLU A 241 -18.93 -8.69 3.58
C GLU A 241 -18.45 -7.97 2.31
N LEU A 242 -17.29 -8.36 1.77
CA LEU A 242 -16.72 -7.77 0.56
C LEU A 242 -17.50 -8.21 -0.67
N THR A 243 -18.13 -7.26 -1.40
CA THR A 243 -18.96 -7.53 -2.58
C THR A 243 -18.37 -6.94 -3.88
N VAL A 244 -17.44 -5.99 -3.79
CA VAL A 244 -16.80 -5.41 -4.97
C VAL A 244 -16.05 -6.47 -5.77
N ASP A 245 -16.16 -6.42 -7.11
CA ASP A 245 -15.40 -7.31 -7.99
C ASP A 245 -13.97 -6.78 -8.16
N THR A 246 -13.02 -7.47 -7.55
CA THR A 246 -11.60 -7.10 -7.52
C THR A 246 -10.74 -8.32 -7.22
N PHE A 247 -9.43 -8.21 -7.41
CA PHE A 247 -8.50 -9.24 -7.00
C PHE A 247 -8.05 -9.02 -5.55
N TYR A 248 -8.36 -9.96 -4.65
CA TYR A 248 -7.83 -9.96 -3.29
C TYR A 248 -6.46 -10.63 -3.25
N ASP A 249 -5.47 -9.97 -2.66
CA ASP A 249 -4.08 -10.43 -2.55
C ASP A 249 -3.59 -10.33 -1.11
N GLY A 250 -3.73 -11.40 -0.38
CA GLY A 250 -3.39 -11.51 1.05
C GLY A 250 -2.20 -12.40 1.33
N ILE A 251 -1.18 -12.45 0.45
CA ILE A 251 -0.02 -13.35 0.62
C ILE A 251 1.17 -12.72 1.37
N HIS A 252 1.01 -11.50 1.89
CA HIS A 252 2.08 -10.89 2.65
C HIS A 252 2.41 -11.73 3.89
N TYR A 253 3.69 -11.92 4.19
CA TYR A 253 4.17 -12.80 5.27
C TYR A 253 3.70 -12.41 6.68
N LEU A 254 3.27 -11.14 6.89
CA LEU A 254 2.66 -10.68 8.13
C LEU A 254 1.16 -11.01 8.24
N ASN A 255 0.54 -11.54 7.19
CA ASN A 255 -0.85 -11.98 7.29
C ASN A 255 -0.94 -13.27 8.11
N PRO A 256 -1.95 -13.39 8.97
CA PRO A 256 -2.19 -14.63 9.70
C PRO A 256 -2.53 -15.81 8.77
N LEU A 257 -3.19 -15.53 7.64
CA LEU A 257 -3.55 -16.50 6.61
C LEU A 257 -3.31 -15.93 5.22
N HIS A 258 -2.97 -16.78 4.26
CA HIS A 258 -2.58 -16.40 2.91
C HIS A 258 -3.60 -16.85 1.87
N TYR A 259 -4.36 -15.91 1.31
CA TYR A 259 -5.32 -16.18 0.25
C TYR A 259 -5.13 -15.21 -0.92
N ARG A 260 -5.40 -15.73 -2.14
CA ARG A 260 -5.47 -14.93 -3.37
C ARG A 260 -6.64 -15.45 -4.20
N PHE A 261 -7.52 -14.55 -4.61
CA PHE A 261 -8.66 -14.93 -5.46
C PHE A 261 -9.33 -13.71 -6.07
N GLN A 262 -10.08 -13.94 -7.17
CA GLN A 262 -11.01 -12.93 -7.69
C GLN A 262 -12.26 -12.93 -6.79
N THR A 263 -12.63 -11.77 -6.26
CA THR A 263 -13.73 -11.68 -5.28
C THR A 263 -15.10 -12.03 -5.85
N SER A 264 -15.30 -11.97 -7.17
CA SER A 264 -16.48 -12.44 -7.86
C SER A 264 -16.58 -13.98 -7.94
N ASP A 265 -15.49 -14.72 -7.64
CA ASP A 265 -15.54 -16.20 -7.55
C ASP A 265 -16.18 -16.65 -6.23
N ALA A 266 -17.50 -16.85 -6.28
CA ALA A 266 -18.28 -17.27 -5.12
C ALA A 266 -17.87 -18.65 -4.57
N ALA A 267 -17.39 -19.56 -5.42
CA ALA A 267 -16.94 -20.89 -5.00
C ALA A 267 -15.61 -20.80 -4.22
N ALA A 268 -14.65 -20.02 -4.73
CA ALA A 268 -13.40 -19.74 -4.02
C ALA A 268 -13.67 -19.06 -2.68
N ARG A 269 -14.52 -18.04 -2.66
CA ARG A 269 -14.91 -17.33 -1.42
C ARG A 269 -15.50 -18.29 -0.38
N LYS A 270 -16.46 -19.12 -0.78
CA LYS A 270 -17.09 -20.11 0.12
C LYS A 270 -16.05 -21.07 0.71
N LYS A 271 -15.12 -21.55 -0.12
CA LYS A 271 -14.03 -22.43 0.32
C LYS A 271 -13.11 -21.74 1.32
N ILE A 272 -12.71 -20.49 1.04
CA ILE A 272 -11.85 -19.69 1.92
C ILE A 272 -12.52 -19.45 3.28
N LEU A 273 -13.79 -19.05 3.29
CA LEU A 273 -14.52 -18.84 4.55
C LEU A 273 -14.64 -20.14 5.37
N ALA A 274 -14.91 -21.26 4.72
CA ALA A 274 -14.96 -22.55 5.40
C ALA A 274 -13.58 -22.99 5.94
N ASP A 275 -12.50 -22.69 5.23
CA ASP A 275 -11.13 -22.93 5.67
C ASP A 275 -10.78 -22.09 6.92
N ILE A 276 -11.13 -20.81 6.89
CA ILE A 276 -10.96 -19.91 8.05
C ILE A 276 -11.75 -20.41 9.26
N ASP A 277 -13.02 -20.80 9.08
CA ASP A 277 -13.86 -21.36 10.14
C ASP A 277 -13.25 -22.64 10.73
N GLY A 278 -12.70 -23.49 9.88
CA GLY A 278 -12.00 -24.72 10.30
C GLY A 278 -10.74 -24.42 11.11
N ILE A 279 -9.96 -23.40 10.73
CA ILE A 279 -8.76 -22.97 11.45
C ILE A 279 -9.15 -22.42 12.84
N LEU A 280 -10.15 -21.53 12.90
CA LEU A 280 -10.62 -20.95 14.17
C LEU A 280 -11.20 -21.99 15.14
N ALA A 281 -11.82 -23.05 14.62
CA ALA A 281 -12.34 -24.15 15.42
C ALA A 281 -11.27 -25.13 15.90
N ARG A 282 -10.17 -25.29 15.13
CA ARG A 282 -9.17 -26.32 15.37
C ARG A 282 -8.02 -25.86 16.28
N TYR A 283 -7.57 -24.61 16.16
CA TYR A 283 -6.37 -24.13 16.82
C TYR A 283 -6.70 -23.21 17.99
N SER A 284 -5.98 -23.39 19.08
CA SER A 284 -6.00 -22.49 20.24
C SER A 284 -5.31 -21.15 19.93
N ASP A 285 -5.55 -20.14 20.77
CA ASP A 285 -4.90 -18.83 20.64
C ASP A 285 -3.39 -18.92 20.67
N SER A 286 -2.85 -19.77 21.56
CA SER A 286 -1.41 -19.97 21.70
C SER A 286 -0.78 -20.61 20.46
N GLU A 287 -1.48 -21.52 19.78
CA GLU A 287 -1.02 -22.12 18.54
C GLU A 287 -1.03 -21.12 17.39
N LEU A 288 -2.08 -20.29 17.29
CA LEU A 288 -2.17 -19.23 16.28
C LEU A 288 -1.04 -18.19 16.48
N GLU A 289 -0.79 -17.75 17.72
CA GLU A 289 0.30 -16.81 18.02
C GLU A 289 1.70 -17.39 17.71
N ALA A 290 1.88 -18.70 17.86
CA ALA A 290 3.15 -19.37 17.56
C ALA A 290 3.39 -19.58 16.06
N ALA A 291 2.34 -19.51 15.22
CA ALA A 291 2.43 -19.78 13.78
C ALA A 291 3.09 -18.64 12.99
N ILE A 292 3.20 -17.43 13.56
CA ILE A 292 3.75 -16.28 12.86
C ILE A 292 5.28 -16.31 12.85
N ASN A 293 5.86 -16.13 11.68
CA ASN A 293 7.31 -16.01 11.51
C ASN A 293 7.82 -14.62 11.91
N ARG A 294 7.87 -14.34 13.22
CA ARG A 294 8.35 -13.07 13.77
C ARG A 294 9.83 -12.81 13.50
N ARG A 295 10.65 -13.86 13.32
CA ARG A 295 12.09 -13.72 13.04
C ARG A 295 12.35 -13.03 11.70
N GLN A 296 11.59 -13.36 10.66
CA GLN A 296 11.71 -12.73 9.35
C GLN A 296 11.40 -11.22 9.44
N MET A 297 10.45 -10.86 10.29
CA MET A 297 10.07 -9.48 10.53
C MET A 297 11.17 -8.67 11.21
N GLU A 298 11.85 -9.26 12.21
CA GLU A 298 12.99 -8.62 12.90
C GLU A 298 14.17 -8.43 11.95
N GLU A 299 14.39 -9.35 11.01
CA GLU A 299 15.45 -9.27 10.01
C GLU A 299 15.14 -8.19 8.95
N ASP A 300 13.89 -8.10 8.47
CA ASP A 300 13.45 -7.11 7.49
C ASP A 300 13.39 -5.68 8.06
N CYS A 301 13.26 -5.55 9.40
CA CYS A 301 13.23 -4.25 10.08
C CYS A 301 14.62 -3.73 10.47
N LYS A 302 15.68 -4.55 10.37
CA LYS A 302 17.05 -4.07 10.61
C LYS A 302 17.49 -3.13 9.49
N PRO A 303 18.08 -1.97 9.81
CA PRO A 303 18.66 -1.11 8.78
C PRO A 303 19.72 -1.93 8.02
N VAL A 304 19.64 -1.90 6.70
CA VAL A 304 20.66 -2.51 5.85
C VAL A 304 21.97 -1.81 6.14
N GLN A 305 22.89 -2.48 6.83
CA GLN A 305 24.25 -1.98 6.96
C GLN A 305 24.87 -2.01 5.56
N LEU A 306 24.95 -0.84 4.93
CA LEU A 306 25.76 -0.69 3.74
C LEU A 306 27.19 -1.04 4.12
N GLN A 307 27.66 -2.19 3.66
CA GLN A 307 29.09 -2.50 3.72
C GLN A 307 29.79 -1.46 2.84
N ASN A 308 30.68 -0.67 3.50
CA ASN A 308 31.53 0.34 2.87
C ASN A 308 32.46 -0.30 1.82
#